data_0c85041a59aafc09a784e4a998546eb9
#
_entry.id   0c85041a59aafc09a784e4a998546eb9
#
_cell.length_a   1.000
_cell.length_b   1.000
_cell.length_c   1.000
_cell.angle_alpha   90.00
_cell.angle_beta   90.00
_cell.angle_gamma   90.00
#
_symmetry.space_group_name_H-M   'P 1'
#
loop_
_entity.id
_entity.type
_entity.pdbx_description
1 polymer ?
#
loop_
_entity_poly.entity_id
_entity_poly.type
_entity_poly.pdbx_seq_one_letter_code
_entity_poly.pdbx_strand_id
1 'polypeptide(L)'
;MKGKILILLILLIPFLLLGEERREYPCYLLREAPILDGKEEKAWENIPEATGFFILGGEKYAMEKQTYFKCGWRKEGIYLLIKCEEPSIDKLSARLKDGEELYREDSIELFFFPKDAPNYLHLAVNAIGSRWNEIGITGQPATPWNWQAKAFMGKDFWAVEIFIPFGVLGRKASDGEKWLINIARNLNTGPTSEHFTCWPPLRAGFHEVQNFAFLTFRERGLSFEEKGKIEEEINKPFYAFLKVIVEGLWRDLEKQAGSYREAISYGLGKEKLREEANYLNETWNELGKLRQRENPSLNELRSFILKYPNLPERFKEFNYKVLLEKLFEE
;
A
#
# COMPACT_ATOMS: atom_id res chain seq x y z
N MET A 1 34.87 -20.24 -11.69
CA MET A 1 33.74 -19.58 -11.03
C MET A 1 33.57 -18.20 -11.62
N LYS A 2 32.67 -18.01 -12.57
CA LYS A 2 32.33 -16.70 -13.12
C LYS A 2 30.87 -16.44 -12.76
N GLY A 3 30.66 -15.57 -11.77
CA GLY A 3 29.32 -15.13 -11.37
C GLY A 3 28.67 -14.38 -12.51
N LYS A 4 27.59 -14.92 -13.03
CA LYS A 4 26.70 -14.20 -13.95
C LYS A 4 25.87 -13.24 -13.12
N ILE A 5 26.23 -11.95 -13.20
CA ILE A 5 25.39 -10.85 -12.77
C ILE A 5 24.18 -10.88 -13.72
N LEU A 6 23.06 -11.34 -13.21
CA LEU A 6 21.78 -11.24 -13.90
C LEU A 6 21.35 -9.75 -13.81
N ILE A 7 21.60 -9.03 -14.89
CA ILE A 7 21.10 -7.66 -15.06
C ILE A 7 19.61 -7.79 -15.26
N LEU A 8 18.86 -7.60 -14.19
CA LEU A 8 17.44 -7.31 -14.23
C LEU A 8 17.31 -5.95 -14.94
N LEU A 9 17.06 -5.96 -16.24
CA LEU A 9 16.69 -4.77 -17.00
C LEU A 9 15.25 -4.40 -16.60
N ILE A 10 15.10 -3.94 -15.35
CA ILE A 10 13.96 -3.12 -14.96
C ILE A 10 14.09 -1.90 -15.85
N LEU A 11 13.15 -1.74 -16.77
CA LEU A 11 12.93 -0.51 -17.50
C LEU A 11 13.03 0.63 -16.50
N LEU A 12 14.17 1.30 -16.46
CA LEU A 12 14.31 2.65 -15.97
C LEU A 12 13.42 3.52 -16.88
N ILE A 13 12.13 3.49 -16.62
CA ILE A 13 11.25 4.55 -17.07
C ILE A 13 11.84 5.78 -16.40
N PRO A 14 12.14 6.85 -17.13
CA PRO A 14 12.60 8.08 -16.53
C PRO A 14 11.47 8.64 -15.65
N PHE A 15 11.43 8.20 -14.40
CA PHE A 15 10.68 8.84 -13.32
C PHE A 15 11.35 10.16 -12.90
N LEU A 16 12.40 10.52 -13.63
CA LEU A 16 13.22 11.70 -13.47
C LEU A 16 12.79 12.75 -14.49
N LEU A 17 11.76 13.56 -14.18
CA LEU A 17 11.62 14.95 -14.70
C LEU A 17 10.22 15.57 -14.53
N LEU A 18 9.35 14.97 -13.75
CA LEU A 18 8.26 15.75 -13.14
C LEU A 18 8.68 15.86 -11.68
N GLY A 19 8.91 17.05 -11.17
CA GLY A 19 9.06 17.25 -9.74
C GLY A 19 7.89 16.52 -9.09
N GLU A 20 8.18 15.48 -8.29
CA GLU A 20 7.13 14.66 -7.69
C GLU A 20 6.22 15.61 -6.94
N GLU A 21 5.01 15.83 -7.48
CA GLU A 21 3.99 16.58 -6.75
C GLU A 21 3.80 15.85 -5.43
N ARG A 22 4.02 16.58 -4.34
CA ARG A 22 3.85 16.04 -2.99
C ARG A 22 2.45 15.45 -2.88
N ARG A 23 2.34 14.20 -2.43
CA ARG A 23 1.03 13.57 -2.23
C ARG A 23 0.15 14.44 -1.34
N GLU A 24 -1.13 14.45 -1.64
CA GLU A 24 -2.12 15.23 -0.89
C GLU A 24 -3.33 14.34 -0.57
N TYR A 25 -3.78 14.41 0.68
CA TYR A 25 -5.02 13.79 1.11
C TYR A 25 -6.02 14.87 1.54
N PRO A 26 -7.18 14.98 0.88
CA PRO A 26 -8.25 15.90 1.28
C PRO A 26 -9.05 15.32 2.44
N CYS A 27 -8.92 15.92 3.60
CA CYS A 27 -9.58 15.52 4.85
C CYS A 27 -10.94 16.20 4.96
N TYR A 28 -12.02 15.46 4.74
CA TYR A 28 -13.38 15.95 4.70
C TYR A 28 -14.08 15.88 6.07
N LEU A 29 -15.14 16.70 6.26
CA LEU A 29 -16.01 16.60 7.40
C LEU A 29 -16.74 15.26 7.45
N LEU A 30 -16.62 14.56 8.55
CA LEU A 30 -17.45 13.42 8.91
C LEU A 30 -18.87 13.88 9.25
N ARG A 31 -19.88 13.19 8.75
CA ARG A 31 -21.29 13.47 9.07
C ARG A 31 -21.60 13.22 10.55
N GLU A 32 -21.02 12.17 11.09
CA GLU A 32 -21.12 11.76 12.49
C GLU A 32 -19.75 11.31 13.00
N ALA A 33 -19.57 11.26 14.31
CA ALA A 33 -18.35 10.75 14.90
C ALA A 33 -18.33 9.23 14.81
N PRO A 34 -17.23 8.61 14.34
CA PRO A 34 -17.09 7.16 14.35
C PRO A 34 -17.15 6.57 15.76
N ILE A 35 -17.63 5.34 15.87
CA ILE A 35 -17.52 4.54 17.08
C ILE A 35 -16.14 3.89 17.05
N LEU A 36 -15.29 4.23 18.00
CA LEU A 36 -13.93 3.68 18.03
C LEU A 36 -13.95 2.21 18.47
N ASP A 37 -13.98 1.28 17.52
CA ASP A 37 -13.90 -0.16 17.76
C ASP A 37 -12.97 -0.89 16.79
N GLY A 38 -12.33 -0.13 15.88
CA GLY A 38 -11.42 -0.62 14.85
C GLY A 38 -12.11 -1.18 13.62
N LYS A 39 -13.42 -0.99 13.46
CA LYS A 39 -14.19 -1.50 12.33
C LYS A 39 -14.74 -0.38 11.47
N GLU A 40 -14.77 -0.60 10.18
CA GLU A 40 -15.41 0.33 9.26
C GLU A 40 -16.93 0.31 9.45
N GLU A 41 -17.52 1.49 9.60
CA GLU A 41 -18.94 1.71 9.78
C GLU A 41 -19.44 2.83 8.87
N LYS A 42 -20.76 3.16 8.98
CA LYS A 42 -21.43 4.17 8.15
C LYS A 42 -20.76 5.54 8.19
N ALA A 43 -20.16 5.93 9.31
CA ALA A 43 -19.44 7.19 9.44
C ALA A 43 -18.33 7.35 8.38
N TRP A 44 -17.74 6.25 7.91
CA TRP A 44 -16.67 6.21 6.92
C TRP A 44 -17.12 6.08 5.47
N GLU A 45 -18.43 5.88 5.22
CA GLU A 45 -18.97 5.57 3.89
C GLU A 45 -18.58 6.57 2.81
N ASN A 46 -18.58 7.87 3.14
CA ASN A 46 -18.28 8.95 2.21
C ASN A 46 -16.87 9.55 2.40
N ILE A 47 -15.98 8.87 3.14
CA ILE A 47 -14.59 9.29 3.28
C ILE A 47 -13.72 8.50 2.31
N PRO A 48 -12.92 9.18 1.45
CA PRO A 48 -12.12 8.50 0.45
C PRO A 48 -11.02 7.66 1.10
N GLU A 49 -10.78 6.48 0.53
CA GLU A 49 -9.71 5.59 0.97
C GLU A 49 -8.43 5.85 0.18
N ALA A 50 -7.32 5.98 0.87
CA ALA A 50 -5.99 6.09 0.29
C ALA A 50 -5.18 4.82 0.54
N THR A 51 -4.33 4.46 -0.43
CA THR A 51 -3.40 3.33 -0.37
C THR A 51 -2.14 3.62 -1.19
N GLY A 52 -1.40 2.59 -1.59
CA GLY A 52 -0.16 2.75 -2.36
C GLY A 52 0.97 3.24 -1.47
N PHE A 53 1.21 2.54 -0.37
CA PHE A 53 2.36 2.79 0.49
C PHE A 53 3.63 2.37 -0.21
N PHE A 54 4.68 3.16 -0.02
CA PHE A 54 6.03 2.87 -0.48
C PHE A 54 6.80 2.06 0.57
N ILE A 55 7.67 1.18 0.12
CA ILE A 55 8.76 0.66 0.97
C ILE A 55 9.67 1.84 1.29
N LEU A 56 10.14 1.94 2.52
CA LEU A 56 11.12 2.97 2.92
C LEU A 56 12.35 2.89 2.00
N GLY A 57 12.76 4.00 1.45
CA GLY A 57 13.64 4.14 0.29
C GLY A 57 12.97 4.89 -0.85
N GLY A 58 11.61 4.93 -0.85
CA GLY A 58 10.79 5.78 -1.72
C GLY A 58 10.74 5.38 -3.20
N GLU A 59 11.38 4.27 -3.57
CA GLU A 59 11.51 3.85 -4.98
C GLU A 59 10.49 2.79 -5.40
N LYS A 60 9.94 2.04 -4.44
CA LYS A 60 9.05 0.89 -4.70
C LYS A 60 7.80 0.95 -3.84
N TYR A 61 6.67 0.64 -4.44
CA TYR A 61 5.45 0.40 -3.69
C TYR A 61 5.51 -0.94 -2.95
N ALA A 62 4.96 -0.98 -1.75
CA ALA A 62 4.69 -2.22 -1.06
C ALA A 62 3.65 -3.02 -1.85
N MET A 63 3.92 -4.27 -2.14
CA MET A 63 3.04 -5.11 -2.96
C MET A 63 2.40 -6.23 -2.15
N GLU A 64 3.13 -6.83 -1.20
CA GLU A 64 2.69 -8.01 -0.47
C GLU A 64 1.62 -7.69 0.58
N LYS A 65 1.85 -6.62 1.38
CA LYS A 65 1.00 -6.25 2.51
C LYS A 65 0.66 -4.76 2.46
N GLN A 66 -0.37 -4.42 1.72
CA GLN A 66 -0.79 -3.01 1.61
C GLN A 66 -1.44 -2.49 2.90
N THR A 67 -1.36 -1.18 3.04
CA THR A 67 -2.04 -0.40 4.06
C THR A 67 -3.03 0.53 3.38
N TYR A 68 -4.22 0.65 3.96
CA TYR A 68 -5.31 1.52 3.51
C TYR A 68 -5.67 2.45 4.66
N PHE A 69 -6.01 3.69 4.34
CA PHE A 69 -6.50 4.59 5.39
C PHE A 69 -7.59 5.54 4.88
N LYS A 70 -8.43 5.93 5.81
CA LYS A 70 -9.39 7.01 5.69
C LYS A 70 -9.11 8.05 6.77
N CYS A 71 -9.20 9.33 6.44
CA CYS A 71 -9.00 10.42 7.37
C CYS A 71 -10.13 11.44 7.21
N GLY A 72 -10.82 11.71 8.28
CA GLY A 72 -11.87 12.72 8.34
C GLY A 72 -11.74 13.56 9.61
N TRP A 73 -12.48 14.66 9.67
CA TRP A 73 -12.42 15.55 10.83
C TRP A 73 -13.78 16.06 11.26
N ARG A 74 -13.85 16.53 12.48
CA ARG A 74 -14.97 17.25 13.06
C ARG A 74 -14.43 18.39 13.89
N LYS A 75 -15.30 19.20 14.45
CA LYS A 75 -14.93 20.37 15.29
C LYS A 75 -14.04 20.03 16.51
N GLU A 76 -14.10 18.78 16.97
CA GLU A 76 -13.38 18.28 18.13
C GLU A 76 -11.98 17.71 17.80
N GLY A 77 -11.75 17.23 16.56
CA GLY A 77 -10.47 16.62 16.21
C GLY A 77 -10.48 15.86 14.88
N ILE A 78 -9.43 15.13 14.66
CA ILE A 78 -9.20 14.28 13.49
C ILE A 78 -9.50 12.83 13.85
N TYR A 79 -10.13 12.12 12.92
CA TYR A 79 -10.41 10.68 13.00
C TYR A 79 -9.68 9.96 11.85
N LEU A 80 -9.11 8.81 12.15
CA LEU A 80 -8.51 7.91 11.16
C LEU A 80 -9.05 6.51 11.35
N LEU A 81 -9.27 5.84 10.21
CA LEU A 81 -9.42 4.40 10.13
C LEU A 81 -8.27 3.88 9.26
N ILE A 82 -7.46 2.97 9.79
CA ILE A 82 -6.31 2.40 9.10
C ILE A 82 -6.44 0.88 9.10
N LYS A 83 -6.42 0.29 7.91
CA LYS A 83 -6.48 -1.17 7.69
C LYS A 83 -5.15 -1.66 7.13
N CYS A 84 -4.59 -2.67 7.75
CA CYS A 84 -3.31 -3.27 7.41
C CYS A 84 -3.51 -4.72 6.97
N GLU A 85 -3.26 -5.06 5.72
CA GLU A 85 -3.27 -6.45 5.28
C GLU A 85 -2.22 -7.26 6.03
N GLU A 86 -2.60 -8.44 6.52
CA GLU A 86 -1.72 -9.36 7.22
C GLU A 86 -2.20 -10.81 7.04
N PRO A 87 -1.76 -11.47 5.96
CA PRO A 87 -2.16 -12.87 5.69
C PRO A 87 -1.71 -13.85 6.78
N SER A 88 -0.66 -13.50 7.54
CA SER A 88 -0.13 -14.30 8.65
C SER A 88 -0.51 -13.71 10.00
N ILE A 89 -1.79 -13.42 10.19
CA ILE A 89 -2.31 -12.74 11.38
C ILE A 89 -1.96 -13.48 12.70
N ASP A 90 -1.82 -14.79 12.66
CA ASP A 90 -1.41 -15.65 13.76
C ASP A 90 0.04 -15.41 14.22
N LYS A 91 0.86 -14.79 13.38
CA LYS A 91 2.28 -14.48 13.65
C LYS A 91 2.51 -13.02 14.01
N LEU A 92 1.44 -12.23 14.06
CA LEU A 92 1.51 -10.80 14.34
C LEU A 92 2.24 -10.52 15.66
N SER A 93 3.19 -9.60 15.66
CA SER A 93 3.91 -9.15 16.83
C SER A 93 3.26 -7.89 17.38
N ALA A 94 2.51 -8.00 18.48
CA ALA A 94 1.87 -6.88 19.15
C ALA A 94 1.65 -7.22 20.63
N ARG A 95 2.61 -6.91 21.48
CA ARG A 95 2.63 -7.26 22.91
C ARG A 95 2.87 -6.07 23.83
N LEU A 96 3.54 -5.05 23.30
CA LEU A 96 3.92 -3.84 24.03
C LEU A 96 2.67 -3.05 24.46
N LYS A 97 2.78 -2.35 25.57
CA LYS A 97 1.69 -1.61 26.21
C LYS A 97 1.85 -0.11 26.00
N ASP A 98 0.84 0.65 26.44
CA ASP A 98 0.84 2.11 26.39
C ASP A 98 2.16 2.67 26.98
N GLY A 99 2.83 3.54 26.22
CA GLY A 99 4.06 4.19 26.59
C GLY A 99 5.35 3.44 26.26
N GLU A 100 5.26 2.18 25.80
CA GLU A 100 6.44 1.42 25.35
C GLU A 100 6.74 1.73 23.87
N GLU A 101 7.93 1.34 23.39
CA GLU A 101 8.44 1.64 22.03
C GLU A 101 7.74 0.79 20.96
N LEU A 102 6.49 1.10 20.67
CA LEU A 102 5.58 0.32 19.79
C LEU A 102 6.12 0.15 18.36
N TYR A 103 7.00 1.03 17.89
CA TYR A 103 7.66 0.91 16.58
C TYR A 103 8.58 -0.31 16.43
N ARG A 104 8.83 -1.04 17.52
CA ARG A 104 9.60 -2.31 17.51
C ARG A 104 8.75 -3.54 17.16
N GLU A 105 7.46 -3.37 16.96
CA GLU A 105 6.54 -4.46 16.61
C GLU A 105 5.57 -4.04 15.51
N ASP A 106 4.60 -4.90 15.16
CA ASP A 106 3.60 -4.56 14.13
C ASP A 106 2.77 -3.36 14.59
N SER A 107 3.01 -2.22 13.98
CA SER A 107 2.43 -0.94 14.39
C SER A 107 2.27 0.05 13.25
N ILE A 108 1.44 1.05 13.48
CA ILE A 108 1.31 2.25 12.64
C ILE A 108 1.94 3.41 13.38
N GLU A 109 2.70 4.21 12.67
CA GLU A 109 3.20 5.49 13.12
C GLU A 109 2.53 6.63 12.36
N LEU A 110 2.13 7.67 13.07
CA LEU A 110 1.43 8.83 12.56
C LEU A 110 2.23 10.09 12.90
N PHE A 111 2.45 10.90 11.90
CA PHE A 111 3.17 12.18 12.06
C PHE A 111 2.26 13.29 11.59
N PHE A 112 1.91 14.20 12.49
CA PHE A 112 1.12 15.38 12.18
C PHE A 112 1.95 16.63 12.42
N PHE A 113 2.12 17.45 11.41
CA PHE A 113 2.77 18.73 11.53
C PHE A 113 1.79 19.84 11.16
N PRO A 114 1.06 20.35 12.15
CA PRO A 114 0.14 21.47 11.96
C PRO A 114 0.87 22.69 11.40
N LYS A 115 0.18 23.48 10.61
CA LYS A 115 0.72 24.74 10.10
C LYS A 115 1.21 25.64 11.24
N ASP A 116 2.39 26.21 11.09
CA ASP A 116 3.03 27.10 12.06
C ASP A 116 3.32 26.49 13.45
N ALA A 117 3.19 25.16 13.61
CA ALA A 117 3.63 24.49 14.82
C ALA A 117 5.16 24.45 14.91
N PRO A 118 5.74 24.51 16.11
CA PRO A 118 7.20 24.46 16.28
C PRO A 118 7.78 23.06 16.00
N ASN A 119 6.97 22.01 16.13
CA ASN A 119 7.32 20.63 15.92
C ASN A 119 6.11 19.81 15.48
N TYR A 120 6.36 18.65 14.89
CA TYR A 120 5.31 17.68 14.59
C TYR A 120 5.01 16.81 15.83
N LEU A 121 3.80 16.29 15.87
CA LEU A 121 3.39 15.26 16.81
C LEU A 121 3.62 13.89 16.16
N HIS A 122 4.32 13.00 16.87
CA HIS A 122 4.54 11.61 16.49
C HIS A 122 3.73 10.71 17.42
N LEU A 123 2.87 9.89 16.84
CA LEU A 123 2.02 8.92 17.53
C LEU A 123 2.31 7.54 17.00
N ALA A 124 2.27 6.52 17.85
CA ALA A 124 2.31 5.13 17.40
C ALA A 124 1.18 4.33 18.04
N VAL A 125 0.66 3.36 17.30
CA VAL A 125 -0.36 2.42 17.76
C VAL A 125 -0.05 1.03 17.20
N ASN A 126 -0.04 0.02 18.06
CA ASN A 126 0.15 -1.36 17.64
C ASN A 126 -1.17 -2.07 17.32
N ALA A 127 -1.08 -3.29 16.82
CA ALA A 127 -2.25 -4.06 16.38
C ALA A 127 -3.19 -4.51 17.52
N ILE A 128 -2.87 -4.27 18.78
CA ILE A 128 -3.77 -4.46 19.94
C ILE A 128 -4.32 -3.15 20.49
N GLY A 129 -4.00 -2.00 19.85
CA GLY A 129 -4.49 -0.68 20.24
C GLY A 129 -3.74 0.00 21.37
N SER A 130 -2.55 -0.50 21.76
CA SER A 130 -1.65 0.21 22.66
C SER A 130 -1.09 1.44 21.96
N ARG A 131 -0.81 2.49 22.72
CA ARG A 131 -0.48 3.82 22.20
C ARG A 131 0.85 4.33 22.74
N TRP A 132 1.55 5.10 21.92
CA TRP A 132 2.75 5.82 22.28
C TRP A 132 2.79 7.16 21.57
N ASN A 133 3.42 8.19 22.17
CA ASN A 133 3.53 9.50 21.54
C ASN A 133 4.74 10.32 22.03
N GLU A 134 5.30 11.12 21.12
CA GLU A 134 6.34 12.10 21.40
C GLU A 134 6.18 13.38 20.57
N ILE A 135 6.96 14.42 20.90
CA ILE A 135 7.08 15.64 20.10
C ILE A 135 8.37 15.58 19.28
N GLY A 136 8.24 15.62 17.95
CA GLY A 136 9.38 15.52 17.03
C GLY A 136 10.16 14.21 17.22
N ILE A 137 11.47 14.31 17.25
CA ILE A 137 12.42 13.23 17.56
C ILE A 137 13.15 13.50 18.89
N THR A 138 12.48 14.15 19.81
CA THR A 138 13.13 14.64 21.03
C THR A 138 13.22 13.59 22.13
N GLY A 139 12.50 12.47 21.98
CA GLY A 139 12.32 11.48 23.05
C GLY A 139 11.45 12.00 24.20
N GLN A 140 10.90 13.22 24.07
CA GLN A 140 10.02 13.80 25.09
C GLN A 140 8.58 13.34 24.84
N PRO A 141 7.92 12.72 25.83
CA PRO A 141 6.53 12.35 25.71
C PRO A 141 5.68 13.58 25.36
N ALA A 142 4.84 13.46 24.34
CA ALA A 142 3.84 14.47 24.09
C ALA A 142 2.75 14.42 25.18
N THR A 143 2.37 15.55 25.70
CA THR A 143 1.26 15.69 26.62
C THR A 143 0.23 16.64 26.01
N PRO A 144 -1.07 16.39 26.15
CA PRO A 144 -1.71 15.32 26.91
C PRO A 144 -1.87 13.99 26.14
N TRP A 145 -2.03 12.88 26.88
CA TRP A 145 -2.34 11.53 26.36
C TRP A 145 -3.86 11.31 26.14
N ASN A 146 -4.60 12.34 25.79
CA ASN A 146 -6.06 12.23 25.66
C ASN A 146 -6.55 11.87 24.23
N TRP A 147 -5.66 11.44 23.35
CA TRP A 147 -6.05 10.79 22.11
C TRP A 147 -6.42 9.32 22.33
N GLN A 148 -7.18 8.75 21.44
CA GLN A 148 -7.76 7.42 21.60
C GLN A 148 -7.44 6.55 20.39
N ALA A 149 -7.27 5.24 20.61
CA ALA A 149 -7.13 4.25 19.57
C ALA A 149 -7.83 2.95 20.00
N LYS A 150 -8.45 2.27 19.04
CA LYS A 150 -9.03 0.94 19.19
C LYS A 150 -8.68 0.10 17.99
N ALA A 151 -8.20 -1.10 18.23
CA ALA A 151 -7.83 -2.05 17.19
C ALA A 151 -8.84 -3.18 17.07
N PHE A 152 -8.97 -3.68 15.86
CA PHE A 152 -9.75 -4.87 15.50
C PHE A 152 -8.88 -5.85 14.72
N MET A 153 -8.97 -7.14 15.07
CA MET A 153 -8.25 -8.21 14.40
C MET A 153 -9.23 -8.95 13.48
N GLY A 154 -9.00 -8.88 12.18
CA GLY A 154 -9.73 -9.64 11.17
C GLY A 154 -9.09 -11.01 10.91
N LYS A 155 -9.50 -11.66 9.82
CA LYS A 155 -8.97 -12.98 9.41
C LYS A 155 -7.58 -12.87 8.78
N ASP A 156 -7.37 -11.85 7.94
CA ASP A 156 -6.19 -11.61 7.10
C ASP A 156 -5.78 -10.13 7.10
N PHE A 157 -6.21 -9.39 8.10
CA PHE A 157 -5.89 -7.99 8.33
C PHE A 157 -6.06 -7.63 9.80
N TRP A 158 -5.46 -6.53 10.21
CA TRP A 158 -5.84 -5.80 11.41
C TRP A 158 -6.18 -4.36 11.04
N ALA A 159 -6.98 -3.71 11.86
CA ALA A 159 -7.35 -2.33 11.62
C ALA A 159 -7.35 -1.55 12.94
N VAL A 160 -7.23 -0.25 12.85
CA VAL A 160 -7.28 0.64 14.01
C VAL A 160 -8.07 1.89 13.67
N GLU A 161 -8.96 2.27 14.57
CA GLU A 161 -9.58 3.60 14.60
C GLU A 161 -8.93 4.47 15.63
N ILE A 162 -8.68 5.72 15.24
CA ILE A 162 -7.92 6.68 16.04
C ILE A 162 -8.68 7.99 16.07
N PHE A 163 -8.82 8.58 17.27
CA PHE A 163 -9.30 9.93 17.46
C PHE A 163 -8.24 10.80 18.10
N ILE A 164 -7.90 11.91 17.45
CA ILE A 164 -6.90 12.87 17.91
C ILE A 164 -7.58 14.22 18.12
N PRO A 165 -7.87 14.61 19.36
CA PRO A 165 -8.43 15.93 19.66
C PRO A 165 -7.51 17.05 19.17
N PHE A 166 -8.07 18.15 18.69
CA PHE A 166 -7.29 19.33 18.29
C PHE A 166 -6.45 19.92 19.45
N GLY A 167 -6.88 19.68 20.70
CA GLY A 167 -6.09 20.06 21.87
C GLY A 167 -4.75 19.29 21.98
N VAL A 168 -4.67 18.05 21.46
CA VAL A 168 -3.42 17.28 21.37
C VAL A 168 -2.53 17.81 20.25
N LEU A 169 -3.14 18.24 19.14
CA LEU A 169 -2.45 18.81 17.97
C LEU A 169 -2.02 20.27 18.17
N GLY A 170 -2.42 20.87 19.28
CA GLY A 170 -2.05 22.25 19.66
C GLY A 170 -2.83 23.34 18.96
N ARG A 171 -3.66 23.01 17.95
CA ARG A 171 -4.49 23.96 17.21
C ARG A 171 -5.65 23.29 16.50
N LYS A 172 -6.67 24.07 16.17
CA LYS A 172 -7.76 23.65 15.28
C LYS A 172 -7.38 23.92 13.82
N ALA A 173 -7.85 23.04 12.94
CA ALA A 173 -7.77 23.26 11.51
C ALA A 173 -8.93 24.14 11.02
N SER A 174 -8.75 24.73 9.85
CA SER A 174 -9.77 25.50 9.12
C SER A 174 -9.87 25.03 7.67
N ASP A 175 -10.95 25.39 6.98
CA ASP A 175 -11.15 25.03 5.57
C ASP A 175 -10.00 25.52 4.69
N GLY A 176 -9.54 24.66 3.78
CA GLY A 176 -8.42 24.92 2.89
C GLY A 176 -7.04 24.88 3.54
N GLU A 177 -6.96 24.75 4.86
CA GLU A 177 -5.68 24.68 5.56
C GLU A 177 -4.94 23.38 5.22
N LYS A 178 -3.62 23.47 5.03
CA LYS A 178 -2.74 22.33 4.76
C LYS A 178 -1.79 22.09 5.92
N TRP A 179 -1.80 20.88 6.43
CA TRP A 179 -0.80 20.37 7.37
C TRP A 179 0.08 19.35 6.67
N LEU A 180 1.24 19.03 7.24
CA LEU A 180 2.04 17.92 6.76
C LEU A 180 1.68 16.66 7.54
N ILE A 181 1.64 15.53 6.83
CA ILE A 181 1.32 14.23 7.41
C ILE A 181 2.23 13.13 6.85
N ASN A 182 2.61 12.20 7.71
CA ASN A 182 3.11 10.90 7.31
C ASN A 182 2.31 9.81 8.05
N ILE A 183 1.95 8.77 7.34
CA ILE A 183 1.42 7.52 7.89
C ILE A 183 2.40 6.44 7.48
N ALA A 184 2.97 5.77 8.47
CA ALA A 184 3.97 4.73 8.28
C ALA A 184 3.54 3.44 8.98
N ARG A 185 4.06 2.31 8.51
CA ARG A 185 3.80 1.00 9.10
C ARG A 185 5.10 0.25 9.32
N ASN A 186 5.24 -0.32 10.51
CA ASN A 186 6.25 -1.30 10.85
C ASN A 186 5.66 -2.70 10.67
N LEU A 187 6.35 -3.55 9.90
CA LEU A 187 5.96 -4.93 9.65
C LEU A 187 7.02 -5.86 10.25
N ASN A 188 6.65 -6.58 11.29
CA ASN A 188 7.52 -7.52 11.99
C ASN A 188 7.09 -8.97 11.80
N THR A 189 6.06 -9.19 10.99
CA THR A 189 5.46 -10.50 10.75
C THR A 189 6.07 -11.18 9.53
N GLY A 190 6.87 -12.23 9.77
CA GLY A 190 7.43 -13.11 8.74
C GLY A 190 8.60 -12.51 7.95
N PRO A 191 9.20 -13.30 7.06
CA PRO A 191 10.25 -12.81 6.17
C PRO A 191 9.61 -11.90 5.11
N THR A 192 10.00 -10.65 5.08
CA THR A 192 9.57 -9.66 4.10
C THR A 192 10.71 -8.68 3.84
N SER A 193 10.79 -8.15 2.62
CA SER A 193 11.61 -6.98 2.31
C SER A 193 10.87 -5.66 2.60
N GLU A 194 9.61 -5.74 3.02
CA GLU A 194 8.69 -4.62 3.22
C GLU A 194 8.55 -4.22 4.70
N HIS A 195 9.64 -4.36 5.49
CA HIS A 195 9.61 -4.12 6.95
C HIS A 195 9.11 -2.73 7.34
N PHE A 196 9.41 -1.72 6.53
CA PHE A 196 9.07 -0.32 6.78
C PHE A 196 8.38 0.26 5.57
N THR A 197 7.13 0.66 5.73
CA THR A 197 6.37 1.28 4.64
C THR A 197 5.79 2.62 5.07
N CYS A 198 5.60 3.55 4.14
CA CYS A 198 5.04 4.86 4.41
C CYS A 198 4.23 5.37 3.21
N TRP A 199 3.22 6.19 3.48
CA TRP A 199 2.37 6.69 2.41
C TRP A 199 3.07 7.71 1.52
N PRO A 200 3.80 8.72 2.01
CA PRO A 200 4.69 9.53 1.17
C PRO A 200 5.97 8.74 0.82
N PRO A 201 6.62 9.01 -0.32
CA PRO A 201 7.84 8.31 -0.75
C PRO A 201 9.08 8.78 0.03
N LEU A 202 9.22 8.36 1.28
CA LEU A 202 10.35 8.70 2.14
C LEU A 202 11.57 7.81 1.85
N ARG A 203 12.78 8.36 2.00
CA ARG A 203 14.02 7.68 1.60
C ARG A 203 14.87 7.17 2.76
N ALA A 204 15.14 7.99 3.76
CA ALA A 204 16.09 7.68 4.82
C ALA A 204 15.40 7.26 6.13
N GLY A 205 14.19 7.71 6.39
CA GLY A 205 13.44 7.40 7.62
C GLY A 205 12.08 8.08 7.68
N PHE A 206 11.29 7.68 8.65
CA PHE A 206 9.92 8.19 8.79
C PHE A 206 9.84 9.67 9.24
N HIS A 207 10.95 10.26 9.67
CA HIS A 207 11.05 11.62 10.19
C HIS A 207 11.46 12.67 9.12
N GLU A 208 11.42 12.34 7.84
CA GLU A 208 11.75 13.26 6.74
C GLU A 208 10.62 14.26 6.48
N VAL A 209 10.44 15.24 7.39
CA VAL A 209 9.34 16.22 7.36
C VAL A 209 9.23 16.96 6.02
N GLN A 210 10.37 17.25 5.37
CA GLN A 210 10.42 17.92 4.07
C GLN A 210 9.73 17.12 2.95
N ASN A 211 9.54 15.82 3.14
CA ASN A 211 8.93 14.90 2.18
C ASN A 211 7.54 14.36 2.63
N PHE A 212 7.00 14.86 3.76
CA PHE A 212 5.66 14.50 4.21
C PHE A 212 4.61 14.93 3.19
N ALA A 213 3.52 14.19 3.11
CA ALA A 213 2.35 14.51 2.30
C ALA A 213 1.58 15.70 2.90
N PHE A 214 0.69 16.30 2.10
CA PHE A 214 -0.27 17.27 2.60
C PHE A 214 -1.54 16.60 3.08
N LEU A 215 -2.05 17.07 4.23
CA LEU A 215 -3.41 16.85 4.71
C LEU A 215 -4.17 18.18 4.53
N THR A 216 -5.10 18.23 3.59
CA THR A 216 -5.85 19.45 3.28
C THR A 216 -7.25 19.38 3.84
N PHE A 217 -7.58 20.23 4.79
CA PHE A 217 -8.89 20.24 5.43
C PHE A 217 -9.97 20.80 4.51
N ARG A 218 -11.13 20.16 4.50
CA ARG A 218 -12.32 20.56 3.74
C ARG A 218 -13.53 20.61 4.65
N GLU A 219 -14.08 21.82 4.88
CA GLU A 219 -15.25 22.03 5.75
C GLU A 219 -16.56 21.72 5.02
N ARG A 220 -16.57 20.56 4.33
CA ARG A 220 -17.76 20.01 3.70
C ARG A 220 -17.74 18.48 3.73
N GLY A 221 -18.91 17.88 3.66
CA GLY A 221 -19.03 16.45 3.42
C GLY A 221 -18.97 16.12 1.92
N LEU A 222 -18.86 14.84 1.59
CA LEU A 222 -18.90 14.31 0.24
C LEU A 222 -20.18 13.53 -0.02
N SER A 223 -20.63 13.54 -1.29
CA SER A 223 -21.53 12.53 -1.83
C SER A 223 -20.75 11.25 -2.15
N PHE A 224 -21.49 10.15 -2.36
CA PHE A 224 -20.88 8.87 -2.76
C PHE A 224 -20.14 8.97 -4.11
N GLU A 225 -20.73 9.69 -5.08
CA GLU A 225 -20.12 9.88 -6.40
C GLU A 225 -18.85 10.75 -6.36
N GLU A 226 -18.85 11.83 -5.59
CA GLU A 226 -17.67 12.68 -5.39
C GLU A 226 -16.54 11.90 -4.69
N LYS A 227 -16.90 11.09 -3.68
CA LYS A 227 -15.94 10.23 -2.96
C LYS A 227 -15.18 9.33 -3.93
N GLY A 228 -15.88 8.63 -4.84
CA GLY A 228 -15.25 7.75 -5.82
C GLY A 228 -14.22 8.45 -6.71
N LYS A 229 -14.57 9.63 -7.25
CA LYS A 229 -13.66 10.43 -8.08
C LYS A 229 -12.41 10.89 -7.34
N ILE A 230 -12.58 11.30 -6.09
CA ILE A 230 -11.46 11.75 -5.25
C ILE A 230 -10.55 10.56 -4.87
N GLU A 231 -11.15 9.42 -4.57
CA GLU A 231 -10.43 8.20 -4.25
C GLU A 231 -9.57 7.70 -5.43
N GLU A 232 -10.13 7.76 -6.65
CA GLU A 232 -9.38 7.50 -7.88
C GLU A 232 -8.18 8.45 -8.03
N GLU A 233 -8.37 9.76 -7.79
CA GLU A 233 -7.31 10.75 -7.93
C GLU A 233 -6.20 10.57 -6.88
N ILE A 234 -6.55 10.30 -5.62
CA ILE A 234 -5.57 10.00 -4.55
C ILE A 234 -4.71 8.78 -4.89
N ASN A 235 -5.32 7.74 -5.45
CA ASN A 235 -4.67 6.46 -5.72
C ASN A 235 -4.11 6.34 -7.14
N LYS A 236 -4.30 7.35 -7.99
CA LYS A 236 -3.87 7.37 -9.40
C LYS A 236 -2.39 7.03 -9.61
N PRO A 237 -1.42 7.52 -8.81
CA PRO A 237 -0.01 7.16 -9.01
C PRO A 237 0.24 5.65 -8.84
N PHE A 238 -0.36 5.05 -7.82
CA PHE A 238 -0.24 3.61 -7.58
C PHE A 238 -0.95 2.79 -8.67
N TYR A 239 -2.14 3.20 -9.07
CA TYR A 239 -2.87 2.60 -10.18
C TYR A 239 -2.07 2.63 -11.49
N ALA A 240 -1.48 3.78 -11.83
CA ALA A 240 -0.64 3.94 -13.01
C ALA A 240 0.60 3.01 -12.96
N PHE A 241 1.24 2.90 -11.81
CA PHE A 241 2.34 1.98 -11.59
C PHE A 241 1.94 0.52 -11.86
N LEU A 242 0.82 0.06 -11.32
CA LEU A 242 0.32 -1.31 -11.54
C LEU A 242 -0.03 -1.56 -13.01
N LYS A 243 -0.63 -0.59 -13.70
CA LYS A 243 -0.90 -0.67 -15.15
C LYS A 243 0.39 -0.82 -15.96
N VAL A 244 1.42 -0.07 -15.62
CA VAL A 244 2.72 -0.16 -16.31
C VAL A 244 3.33 -1.55 -16.17
N ILE A 245 3.23 -2.18 -14.99
CA ILE A 245 3.69 -3.56 -14.78
C ILE A 245 2.90 -4.53 -15.67
N VAL A 246 1.58 -4.48 -15.64
CA VAL A 246 0.71 -5.38 -16.41
C VAL A 246 0.95 -5.22 -17.92
N GLU A 247 1.07 -4.00 -18.42
CA GLU A 247 1.40 -3.73 -19.83
C GLU A 247 2.84 -4.19 -20.18
N GLY A 248 3.76 -4.07 -19.25
CA GLY A 248 5.13 -4.60 -19.39
C GLY A 248 5.13 -6.11 -19.54
N LEU A 249 4.46 -6.83 -18.65
CA LEU A 249 4.29 -8.28 -18.71
C LEU A 249 3.68 -8.72 -20.04
N TRP A 250 2.61 -8.10 -20.47
CA TRP A 250 1.99 -8.39 -21.77
C TRP A 250 2.97 -8.21 -22.93
N ARG A 251 3.66 -7.07 -22.97
CA ARG A 251 4.61 -6.74 -24.04
C ARG A 251 5.76 -7.74 -24.14
N ASP A 252 6.25 -8.21 -22.98
CA ASP A 252 7.34 -9.18 -22.94
C ASP A 252 6.89 -10.57 -23.42
N LEU A 253 5.68 -10.99 -23.09
CA LEU A 253 5.09 -12.21 -23.59
C LEU A 253 4.79 -12.14 -25.11
N GLU A 254 4.24 -11.02 -25.59
CA GLU A 254 3.90 -10.83 -27.01
C GLU A 254 5.14 -10.85 -27.93
N LYS A 255 6.32 -10.44 -27.47
CA LYS A 255 7.57 -10.53 -28.24
C LYS A 255 7.89 -11.96 -28.70
N GLN A 256 7.45 -12.95 -27.96
CA GLN A 256 7.70 -14.38 -28.21
C GLN A 256 6.40 -15.19 -28.31
N ALA A 257 5.28 -14.52 -28.61
CA ALA A 257 3.93 -15.12 -28.57
C ALA A 257 3.81 -16.38 -29.43
N GLY A 258 4.39 -16.39 -30.61
CA GLY A 258 4.37 -17.56 -31.49
C GLY A 258 5.01 -18.79 -30.85
N SER A 259 6.23 -18.65 -30.35
CA SER A 259 6.97 -19.74 -29.70
C SER A 259 6.27 -20.22 -28.41
N TYR A 260 5.76 -19.30 -27.59
CA TYR A 260 5.07 -19.68 -26.35
C TYR A 260 3.74 -20.40 -26.60
N ARG A 261 2.94 -19.95 -27.58
CA ARG A 261 1.68 -20.61 -27.94
C ARG A 261 1.93 -22.02 -28.53
N GLU A 262 2.97 -22.18 -29.35
CA GLU A 262 3.38 -23.48 -29.85
C GLU A 262 3.81 -24.42 -28.72
N ALA A 263 4.63 -23.93 -27.78
CA ALA A 263 5.07 -24.70 -26.61
C ALA A 263 3.88 -25.13 -25.74
N ILE A 264 2.94 -24.22 -25.46
CA ILE A 264 1.71 -24.55 -24.73
C ILE A 264 0.90 -25.60 -25.45
N SER A 265 0.66 -25.44 -26.75
CA SER A 265 -0.10 -26.41 -27.57
C SER A 265 0.53 -27.80 -27.55
N TYR A 266 1.85 -27.87 -27.68
CA TYR A 266 2.58 -29.13 -27.57
C TYR A 266 2.44 -29.74 -26.16
N GLY A 267 2.66 -28.95 -25.11
CA GLY A 267 2.59 -29.40 -23.72
C GLY A 267 1.21 -29.92 -23.32
N LEU A 268 0.14 -29.30 -23.82
CA LEU A 268 -1.24 -29.81 -23.61
C LEU A 268 -1.45 -31.24 -24.13
N GLY A 269 -0.75 -31.66 -25.18
CA GLY A 269 -0.75 -33.00 -25.71
C GLY A 269 0.12 -34.00 -24.95
N LYS A 270 0.96 -33.58 -24.03
CA LYS A 270 1.93 -34.42 -23.30
C LYS A 270 1.55 -34.53 -21.83
N GLU A 271 1.43 -35.74 -21.31
CA GLU A 271 1.01 -35.99 -19.92
C GLU A 271 1.90 -35.28 -18.90
N LYS A 272 3.23 -35.36 -19.07
CA LYS A 272 4.21 -34.75 -18.16
C LYS A 272 4.23 -33.22 -18.16
N LEU A 273 3.77 -32.59 -19.24
CA LEU A 273 3.81 -31.12 -19.40
C LEU A 273 2.43 -30.46 -19.27
N ARG A 274 1.37 -31.27 -19.27
CA ARG A 274 -0.02 -30.78 -19.38
C ARG A 274 -0.44 -29.82 -18.26
N GLU A 275 -0.06 -30.10 -17.03
CA GLU A 275 -0.42 -29.27 -15.89
C GLU A 275 0.21 -27.87 -16.03
N GLU A 276 1.51 -27.80 -16.34
CA GLU A 276 2.23 -26.55 -16.53
C GLU A 276 1.73 -25.79 -17.77
N ALA A 277 1.44 -26.48 -18.85
CA ALA A 277 0.86 -25.91 -20.07
C ALA A 277 -0.53 -25.29 -19.81
N ASN A 278 -1.40 -26.00 -19.06
CA ASN A 278 -2.70 -25.45 -18.65
C ASN A 278 -2.54 -24.18 -17.81
N TYR A 279 -1.68 -24.21 -16.79
CA TYR A 279 -1.40 -23.04 -15.95
C TYR A 279 -0.96 -21.82 -16.78
N LEU A 280 -0.02 -22.00 -17.71
CA LEU A 280 0.47 -20.91 -18.56
C LEU A 280 -0.59 -20.42 -19.54
N ASN A 281 -1.40 -21.33 -20.11
CA ASN A 281 -2.51 -20.96 -20.98
C ASN A 281 -3.59 -20.15 -20.25
N GLU A 282 -3.97 -20.57 -19.05
CA GLU A 282 -4.93 -19.83 -18.21
C GLU A 282 -4.38 -18.45 -17.83
N THR A 283 -3.12 -18.38 -17.44
CA THR A 283 -2.45 -17.13 -17.08
C THR A 283 -2.39 -16.16 -18.26
N TRP A 284 -2.05 -16.64 -19.46
CA TRP A 284 -2.07 -15.82 -20.68
C TRP A 284 -3.45 -15.26 -20.97
N ASN A 285 -4.47 -16.10 -20.86
CA ASN A 285 -5.85 -15.68 -21.09
C ASN A 285 -6.34 -14.68 -20.02
N GLU A 286 -5.96 -14.86 -18.75
CA GLU A 286 -6.30 -13.96 -17.67
C GLU A 286 -5.65 -12.58 -17.87
N LEU A 287 -4.35 -12.56 -18.24
CA LEU A 287 -3.64 -11.33 -18.56
C LEU A 287 -4.27 -10.59 -19.75
N GLY A 288 -4.62 -11.33 -20.82
CA GLY A 288 -5.28 -10.78 -21.99
C GLY A 288 -6.64 -10.15 -21.65
N LYS A 289 -7.46 -10.83 -20.83
CA LYS A 289 -8.74 -10.31 -20.36
C LYS A 289 -8.57 -9.08 -19.48
N LEU A 290 -7.60 -9.10 -18.57
CA LEU A 290 -7.32 -7.96 -17.68
C LEU A 290 -6.92 -6.72 -18.49
N ARG A 291 -6.07 -6.89 -19.49
CA ARG A 291 -5.63 -5.82 -20.38
C ARG A 291 -6.75 -5.23 -21.25
N GLN A 292 -7.69 -6.07 -21.70
CA GLN A 292 -8.82 -5.63 -22.54
C GLN A 292 -9.89 -4.86 -21.76
N ARG A 293 -9.88 -4.89 -20.43
CA ARG A 293 -10.79 -4.07 -19.62
C ARG A 293 -10.43 -2.62 -19.75
N GLU A 294 -11.42 -1.77 -19.98
CA GLU A 294 -11.23 -0.34 -20.08
C GLU A 294 -10.69 0.24 -18.76
N ASN A 295 -11.27 -0.17 -17.64
CA ASN A 295 -10.92 0.29 -16.30
C ASN A 295 -10.84 -0.88 -15.31
N PRO A 296 -9.76 -1.70 -15.34
CA PRO A 296 -9.57 -2.71 -14.31
C PRO A 296 -9.34 -2.04 -12.95
N SER A 297 -9.90 -2.59 -11.88
CA SER A 297 -9.71 -2.04 -10.54
C SER A 297 -8.24 -2.20 -10.07
N LEU A 298 -7.83 -1.37 -9.12
CA LEU A 298 -6.52 -1.45 -8.48
C LEU A 298 -6.27 -2.85 -7.88
N ASN A 299 -7.28 -3.42 -7.23
CA ASN A 299 -7.19 -4.75 -6.64
C ASN A 299 -7.03 -5.87 -7.69
N GLU A 300 -7.70 -5.77 -8.84
CA GLU A 300 -7.53 -6.74 -9.93
C GLU A 300 -6.11 -6.71 -10.48
N LEU A 301 -5.56 -5.51 -10.75
CA LEU A 301 -4.19 -5.34 -11.24
C LEU A 301 -3.18 -5.93 -10.24
N ARG A 302 -3.27 -5.53 -8.97
CA ARG A 302 -2.37 -5.97 -7.91
C ARG A 302 -2.48 -7.48 -7.67
N SER A 303 -3.70 -8.01 -7.58
CA SER A 303 -3.93 -9.45 -7.37
C SER A 303 -3.35 -10.29 -8.49
N PHE A 304 -3.47 -9.85 -9.75
CA PHE A 304 -2.85 -10.52 -10.87
C PHE A 304 -1.32 -10.56 -10.75
N ILE A 305 -0.69 -9.43 -10.45
CA ILE A 305 0.78 -9.33 -10.28
C ILE A 305 1.27 -10.26 -9.18
N LEU A 306 0.58 -10.28 -8.03
CA LEU A 306 0.95 -11.14 -6.89
C LEU A 306 0.71 -12.63 -7.15
N LYS A 307 -0.34 -12.96 -7.90
CA LYS A 307 -0.68 -14.36 -8.24
C LYS A 307 0.32 -14.98 -9.21
N TYR A 308 0.92 -14.17 -10.07
CA TYR A 308 1.80 -14.62 -11.15
C TYR A 308 3.20 -13.98 -11.11
N PRO A 309 3.98 -14.21 -10.04
CA PRO A 309 5.34 -13.68 -9.96
C PRO A 309 6.24 -14.32 -11.01
N ASN A 310 7.17 -13.55 -11.54
CA ASN A 310 8.18 -13.99 -12.53
C ASN A 310 7.56 -14.61 -13.80
N LEU A 311 6.44 -14.09 -14.25
CA LEU A 311 5.68 -14.67 -15.34
C LEU A 311 6.49 -14.85 -16.66
N PRO A 312 7.27 -13.86 -17.15
CA PRO A 312 8.05 -14.03 -18.37
C PRO A 312 9.09 -15.14 -18.28
N GLU A 313 9.73 -15.31 -17.12
CA GLU A 313 10.71 -16.36 -16.87
C GLU A 313 10.06 -17.75 -16.91
N ARG A 314 8.88 -17.91 -16.33
CA ARG A 314 8.13 -19.17 -16.36
C ARG A 314 7.78 -19.60 -17.79
N PHE A 315 7.35 -18.68 -18.64
CA PHE A 315 7.08 -18.96 -20.06
C PHE A 315 8.36 -19.37 -20.79
N LYS A 316 9.47 -18.71 -20.53
CA LYS A 316 10.78 -19.01 -21.10
C LYS A 316 11.28 -20.39 -20.69
N GLU A 317 11.19 -20.71 -19.40
CA GLU A 317 11.59 -22.02 -18.87
C GLU A 317 10.75 -23.16 -19.46
N PHE A 318 9.44 -22.96 -19.55
CA PHE A 318 8.53 -23.93 -20.16
C PHE A 318 8.84 -24.16 -21.65
N ASN A 319 9.05 -23.07 -22.40
CA ASN A 319 9.44 -23.17 -23.81
C ASN A 319 10.73 -23.99 -23.97
N TYR A 320 11.71 -23.77 -23.09
CA TYR A 320 12.97 -24.54 -23.08
C TYR A 320 12.75 -26.04 -22.77
N LYS A 321 11.88 -26.35 -21.78
CA LYS A 321 11.50 -27.75 -21.48
C LYS A 321 10.88 -28.43 -22.68
N VAL A 322 9.99 -27.80 -23.41
CA VAL A 322 9.35 -28.31 -24.61
C VAL A 322 10.37 -28.54 -25.71
N LEU A 323 11.33 -27.65 -25.92
CA LEU A 323 12.40 -27.84 -26.91
C LEU A 323 13.28 -29.04 -26.59
N LEU A 324 13.61 -29.25 -25.31
CA LEU A 324 14.36 -30.43 -24.89
C LEU A 324 13.56 -31.72 -25.11
N GLU A 325 12.27 -31.76 -24.74
CA GLU A 325 11.42 -32.93 -24.92
C GLU A 325 11.32 -33.32 -26.39
N LYS A 326 11.15 -32.35 -27.30
CA LYS A 326 11.14 -32.58 -28.76
C LYS A 326 12.45 -33.17 -29.26
N LEU A 327 13.60 -32.73 -28.73
CA LEU A 327 14.93 -33.25 -29.09
C LEU A 327 15.15 -34.72 -28.68
N PHE A 328 14.50 -35.18 -27.63
CA PHE A 328 14.63 -36.56 -27.15
C PHE A 328 13.57 -37.50 -27.76
N GLU A 329 12.58 -36.97 -28.49
CA GLU A 329 11.60 -37.77 -29.25
C GLU A 329 12.05 -38.04 -30.69
N GLU A 330 13.04 -37.30 -31.20
CA GLU A 330 13.73 -37.57 -32.48
C GLU A 330 14.87 -38.59 -32.30
#